data_e96533eda3a299f84c931854d4bda358
#
_entry.id   e96533eda3a299f84c931854d4bda358
#
_cell.length_a   1.000
_cell.length_b   1.000
_cell.length_c   1.000
_cell.angle_alpha   90.00
_cell.angle_beta   90.00
_cell.angle_gamma   90.00
#
_symmetry.space_group_name_H-M   'P 1'
#
loop_
_entity.id
_entity.type
_entity.pdbx_description
1 polymer ?
#
loop_
_entity_poly.entity_id
_entity_poly.type
_entity_poly.pdbx_seq_one_letter_code
_entity_poly.pdbx_strand_id
1 'polypeptide(L)'
;SSAASDVYKRQDMTYVSILNDAKSNAFNREKLQAAFNRIQESDELFNGLFADVDLYSNRLGTGDLKQSATIAEVIKVLDGADLIHAKGDVLGNAYEYLIGQFASETGKKAGEFYTPHGPAQILCRIAMTGQEDKRGLQVYDPCMGSGSLMLSCRNYSKEPDYIRYYGQELMPSTYNLARMNMFLHRVHPENQHLRNGDTLDADWPTDEETEFDVVTMNPPYSAKWSAAEGFKQDERFMDYGGKLAPKSKADYAFLLHGFYHLKQTGTMAIVLPHGVLFRGAAEGTIRETLLQNGSIY
;
A
#
# COMPACT_ATOMS: atom_id res chain seq x y z
N SER A 1 -33.02 -2.14 28.01
CA SER A 1 -31.82 -1.94 28.84
C SER A 1 -30.51 -2.28 28.11
N SER A 2 -30.49 -3.16 27.08
CA SER A 2 -29.29 -3.52 26.34
C SER A 2 -28.81 -2.37 25.40
N ALA A 3 -29.74 -1.74 24.68
CA ALA A 3 -29.42 -0.67 23.73
C ALA A 3 -28.80 0.57 24.41
N ALA A 4 -29.30 0.96 25.60
CA ALA A 4 -28.74 2.06 26.35
C ALA A 4 -27.34 1.74 26.88
N SER A 5 -27.10 0.49 27.32
CA SER A 5 -25.78 0.00 27.72
C SER A 5 -24.78 0.01 26.56
N ASP A 6 -25.23 -0.35 25.35
CA ASP A 6 -24.39 -0.36 24.16
C ASP A 6 -24.05 1.05 23.65
N VAL A 7 -24.97 1.99 23.76
CA VAL A 7 -24.72 3.42 23.48
C VAL A 7 -23.72 4.02 24.48
N TYR A 8 -23.86 3.69 25.76
CA TYR A 8 -22.93 4.14 26.80
C TYR A 8 -21.52 3.59 26.60
N LYS A 9 -21.39 2.30 26.30
CA LYS A 9 -20.11 1.66 25.93
C LYS A 9 -19.50 2.24 24.63
N ARG A 10 -20.33 2.77 23.71
CA ARG A 10 -19.87 3.45 22.51
C ARG A 10 -19.20 4.79 22.80
N GLN A 11 -19.70 5.54 23.80
CA GLN A 11 -19.14 6.83 24.20
C GLN A 11 -17.78 6.68 24.88
N ASP A 12 -17.55 5.60 25.63
CA ASP A 12 -16.30 5.36 26.35
C ASP A 12 -15.13 4.95 25.47
N MET A 13 -15.37 4.51 24.23
CA MET A 13 -14.34 4.06 23.28
C MET A 13 -14.07 5.09 22.18
N THR A 14 -14.51 6.33 22.35
CA THR A 14 -14.21 7.41 21.42
C THR A 14 -12.79 7.94 21.62
N TYR A 15 -12.21 8.53 20.59
CA TYR A 15 -10.91 9.21 20.71
C TYR A 15 -10.91 10.23 21.85
N VAL A 16 -11.97 11.04 21.98
CA VAL A 16 -12.10 12.04 23.04
C VAL A 16 -12.07 11.41 24.43
N SER A 17 -12.75 10.28 24.62
CA SER A 17 -12.73 9.56 25.90
C SER A 17 -11.33 9.00 26.20
N ILE A 18 -10.67 8.38 25.23
CA ILE A 18 -9.32 7.84 25.39
C ILE A 18 -8.30 8.96 25.66
N LEU A 19 -8.43 10.10 24.97
CA LEU A 19 -7.60 11.28 25.18
C LEU A 19 -7.79 11.86 26.59
N ASN A 20 -9.01 11.96 27.07
CA ASN A 20 -9.30 12.44 28.43
C ASN A 20 -8.68 11.52 29.49
N ASP A 21 -8.74 10.21 29.29
CA ASP A 21 -8.08 9.24 30.16
C ASP A 21 -6.54 9.44 30.14
N ALA A 22 -5.96 9.68 28.96
CA ALA A 22 -4.53 9.96 28.84
C ALA A 22 -4.13 11.24 29.59
N LYS A 23 -4.93 12.31 29.46
CA LYS A 23 -4.70 13.62 30.14
C LYS A 23 -4.87 13.56 31.67
N SER A 24 -5.76 12.69 32.15
CA SER A 24 -6.04 12.51 33.58
C SER A 24 -5.23 11.40 34.26
N ASN A 25 -4.26 10.82 33.57
CA ASN A 25 -3.48 9.68 34.03
C ASN A 25 -4.32 8.41 34.36
N ALA A 26 -5.48 8.31 33.74
CA ALA A 26 -6.39 7.17 33.85
C ALA A 26 -6.33 6.25 32.64
N PHE A 27 -5.40 6.48 31.70
CA PHE A 27 -5.28 5.71 30.48
C PHE A 27 -4.95 4.24 30.76
N ASN A 28 -5.65 3.39 30.05
CA ASN A 28 -5.52 1.94 30.12
C ASN A 28 -5.47 1.39 28.69
N ARG A 29 -4.43 0.60 28.37
CA ARG A 29 -4.21 0.03 27.04
C ARG A 29 -5.28 -0.98 26.65
N GLU A 30 -5.91 -1.67 27.60
CA GLU A 30 -7.01 -2.61 27.36
C GLU A 30 -8.21 -1.91 26.74
N LYS A 31 -8.48 -0.65 27.15
CA LYS A 31 -9.54 0.17 26.56
C LYS A 31 -9.21 0.53 25.10
N LEU A 32 -7.97 0.87 24.80
CA LEU A 32 -7.52 1.12 23.43
C LEU A 32 -7.59 -0.15 22.58
N GLN A 33 -7.15 -1.28 23.12
CA GLN A 33 -7.27 -2.59 22.43
C GLN A 33 -8.74 -2.93 22.13
N ALA A 34 -9.64 -2.70 23.08
CA ALA A 34 -11.06 -2.90 22.88
C ALA A 34 -11.63 -1.97 21.79
N ALA A 35 -11.14 -0.72 21.71
CA ALA A 35 -11.53 0.20 20.66
C ALA A 35 -11.06 -0.29 19.27
N PHE A 36 -9.82 -0.78 19.15
CA PHE A 36 -9.31 -1.37 17.91
C PHE A 36 -10.12 -2.60 17.49
N ASN A 37 -10.37 -3.53 18.41
CA ASN A 37 -11.18 -4.72 18.13
C ASN A 37 -12.57 -4.33 17.60
N ARG A 38 -13.18 -3.33 18.21
CA ARG A 38 -14.49 -2.86 17.80
C ARG A 38 -14.51 -2.21 16.42
N ILE A 39 -13.45 -1.46 16.06
CA ILE A 39 -13.31 -0.94 14.69
C ILE A 39 -13.21 -2.11 13.70
N GLN A 40 -12.38 -3.10 13.99
CA GLN A 40 -12.20 -4.27 13.12
C GLN A 40 -13.50 -5.08 12.92
N GLU A 41 -14.36 -5.13 13.94
CA GLU A 41 -15.64 -5.84 13.90
C GLU A 41 -16.78 -5.03 13.28
N SER A 42 -16.57 -3.72 13.04
CA SER A 42 -17.62 -2.81 12.55
C SER A 42 -17.94 -2.98 11.08
N ASP A 43 -16.97 -3.37 10.27
CA ASP A 43 -17.10 -3.55 8.83
C ASP A 43 -16.00 -4.50 8.33
N GLU A 44 -16.29 -5.27 7.27
CA GLU A 44 -15.30 -6.16 6.63
C GLU A 44 -14.07 -5.40 6.14
N LEU A 45 -14.25 -4.14 5.73
CA LEU A 45 -13.16 -3.26 5.31
C LEU A 45 -12.07 -3.12 6.38
N PHE A 46 -12.41 -3.21 7.66
CA PHE A 46 -11.49 -3.04 8.78
C PHE A 46 -11.02 -4.36 9.41
N ASN A 47 -11.50 -5.50 8.91
CA ASN A 47 -11.14 -6.79 9.47
C ASN A 47 -9.61 -6.99 9.46
N GLY A 48 -9.03 -7.29 10.64
CA GLY A 48 -7.59 -7.49 10.80
C GLY A 48 -6.71 -6.25 10.66
N LEU A 49 -7.26 -5.04 10.55
CA LEU A 49 -6.52 -3.80 10.29
C LEU A 49 -5.45 -3.50 11.35
N PHE A 50 -5.72 -3.83 12.61
CA PHE A 50 -4.82 -3.61 13.74
C PHE A 50 -4.12 -4.89 14.22
N ALA A 51 -4.15 -5.97 13.43
CA ALA A 51 -3.58 -7.27 13.83
C ALA A 51 -2.08 -7.20 14.17
N ASP A 52 -1.34 -6.27 13.56
CA ASP A 52 0.10 -6.09 13.76
C ASP A 52 0.42 -5.03 14.84
N VAL A 53 -0.58 -4.43 15.48
CA VAL A 53 -0.39 -3.44 16.53
C VAL A 53 -0.33 -4.14 17.89
N ASP A 54 0.87 -4.24 18.46
CA ASP A 54 1.11 -4.84 19.76
C ASP A 54 1.25 -3.78 20.86
N LEU A 55 0.14 -3.52 21.56
CA LEU A 55 0.10 -2.58 22.69
C LEU A 55 0.79 -3.12 23.95
N TYR A 56 1.22 -4.40 23.95
CA TYR A 56 1.89 -5.07 25.04
C TYR A 56 3.38 -5.27 24.79
N SER A 57 3.91 -4.71 23.71
CA SER A 57 5.29 -4.84 23.30
C SER A 57 6.27 -4.27 24.34
N ASN A 58 7.32 -5.00 24.63
CA ASN A 58 8.42 -4.53 25.49
C ASN A 58 9.16 -3.30 24.92
N ARG A 59 8.96 -2.98 23.64
CA ARG A 59 9.49 -1.75 23.02
C ARG A 59 8.85 -0.49 23.59
N LEU A 60 7.61 -0.60 24.10
CA LEU A 60 6.89 0.50 24.77
C LEU A 60 7.35 0.71 26.22
N GLY A 61 8.17 -0.18 26.74
CA GLY A 61 8.67 -0.18 28.11
C GLY A 61 8.41 -1.51 28.82
N THR A 62 9.00 -1.67 30.01
CA THR A 62 8.84 -2.88 30.80
C THR A 62 7.70 -2.73 31.79
N GLY A 63 6.70 -3.59 31.70
CA GLY A 63 5.53 -3.64 32.58
C GLY A 63 4.39 -2.72 32.16
N ASP A 64 3.21 -3.03 32.67
CA ASP A 64 1.93 -2.47 32.26
C ASP A 64 1.85 -0.94 32.43
N LEU A 65 2.34 -0.44 33.55
CA LEU A 65 2.31 1.00 33.85
C LEU A 65 3.17 1.80 32.87
N LYS A 66 4.37 1.31 32.53
CA LYS A 66 5.27 2.02 31.63
C LYS A 66 4.78 1.97 30.19
N GLN A 67 4.26 0.83 29.73
CA GLN A 67 3.67 0.68 28.41
C GLN A 67 2.46 1.59 28.25
N SER A 68 1.54 1.61 29.21
CA SER A 68 0.38 2.50 29.22
C SER A 68 0.78 3.98 29.24
N ALA A 69 1.77 4.35 30.04
CA ALA A 69 2.28 5.73 30.10
C ALA A 69 2.89 6.16 28.74
N THR A 70 3.67 5.28 28.09
CA THR A 70 4.26 5.58 26.78
C THR A 70 3.18 5.81 25.72
N ILE A 71 2.16 4.95 25.67
CA ILE A 71 1.04 5.11 24.74
C ILE A 71 0.25 6.41 25.05
N ALA A 72 -0.01 6.69 26.31
CA ALA A 72 -0.70 7.94 26.72
C ALA A 72 0.06 9.19 26.28
N GLU A 73 1.39 9.21 26.38
CA GLU A 73 2.21 10.32 25.87
C GLU A 73 2.10 10.48 24.35
N VAL A 74 2.11 9.38 23.57
CA VAL A 74 1.89 9.42 22.11
C VAL A 74 0.53 10.05 21.79
N ILE A 75 -0.54 9.66 22.51
CA ILE A 75 -1.89 10.19 22.30
C ILE A 75 -1.92 11.71 22.60
N LYS A 76 -1.28 12.16 23.67
CA LYS A 76 -1.21 13.59 24.01
C LYS A 76 -0.44 14.40 22.95
N VAL A 77 0.66 13.86 22.42
CA VAL A 77 1.44 14.52 21.37
C VAL A 77 0.62 14.66 20.09
N LEU A 78 -0.13 13.61 19.71
CA LEU A 78 -1.01 13.64 18.53
C LEU A 78 -2.15 14.66 18.70
N ASP A 79 -2.69 14.82 19.91
CA ASP A 79 -3.72 15.83 20.18
C ASP A 79 -3.19 17.25 19.98
N GLY A 80 -1.93 17.50 20.31
CA GLY A 80 -1.29 18.80 20.09
C GLY A 80 -1.21 19.23 18.62
N ALA A 81 -1.34 18.30 17.68
CA ALA A 81 -1.36 18.58 16.24
C ALA A 81 -2.77 18.90 15.69
N ASP A 82 -3.82 18.86 16.52
CA ASP A 82 -5.24 19.12 16.17
C ASP A 82 -5.71 18.39 14.89
N LEU A 83 -5.33 17.13 14.77
CA LEU A 83 -5.62 16.30 13.56
C LEU A 83 -7.12 16.04 13.37
N ILE A 84 -7.92 16.11 14.44
CA ILE A 84 -9.37 15.84 14.40
C ILE A 84 -10.13 16.93 13.64
N HIS A 85 -9.73 18.21 13.84
CA HIS A 85 -10.37 19.36 13.21
C HIS A 85 -9.69 19.77 11.90
N ALA A 86 -8.65 19.05 11.52
CA ALA A 86 -7.90 19.31 10.29
C ALA A 86 -8.79 19.21 9.05
N LYS A 87 -8.70 20.21 8.17
CA LYS A 87 -9.44 20.24 6.91
C LYS A 87 -8.61 19.62 5.79
N GLY A 88 -9.31 19.05 4.81
CA GLY A 88 -8.67 18.45 3.64
C GLY A 88 -7.99 17.09 3.97
N ASP A 89 -6.85 16.84 3.35
CA ASP A 89 -6.14 15.55 3.41
C ASP A 89 -5.02 15.51 4.48
N VAL A 90 -5.18 16.28 5.56
CA VAL A 90 -4.12 16.45 6.56
C VAL A 90 -3.79 15.15 7.30
N LEU A 91 -4.80 14.33 7.63
CA LEU A 91 -4.57 13.04 8.30
C LEU A 91 -3.79 12.09 7.41
N GLY A 92 -4.18 11.97 6.14
CA GLY A 92 -3.47 11.16 5.16
C GLY A 92 -2.03 11.64 4.96
N ASN A 93 -1.82 12.94 4.81
CA ASN A 93 -0.49 13.52 4.64
C ASN A 93 0.39 13.34 5.89
N ALA A 94 -0.17 13.49 7.09
CA ALA A 94 0.55 13.21 8.34
C ALA A 94 0.96 11.74 8.45
N TYR A 95 0.07 10.84 8.06
CA TYR A 95 0.36 9.41 8.03
C TYR A 95 1.48 9.06 7.04
N GLU A 96 1.42 9.60 5.82
CA GLU A 96 2.47 9.47 4.81
C GLU A 96 3.82 9.97 5.33
N TYR A 97 3.84 11.12 6.01
CA TYR A 97 5.05 11.65 6.63
C TYR A 97 5.63 10.68 7.65
N LEU A 98 4.79 10.12 8.54
CA LEU A 98 5.23 9.14 9.54
C LEU A 98 5.76 7.85 8.91
N ILE A 99 5.11 7.35 7.88
CA ILE A 99 5.61 6.19 7.11
C ILE A 99 6.99 6.51 6.52
N GLY A 100 7.17 7.68 5.92
CA GLY A 100 8.43 8.11 5.34
C GLY A 100 9.55 8.24 6.37
N GLN A 101 9.26 8.78 7.55
CA GLN A 101 10.21 8.87 8.67
C GLN A 101 10.60 7.48 9.17
N PHE A 102 9.63 6.62 9.41
CA PHE A 102 9.87 5.23 9.82
C PHE A 102 10.70 4.48 8.79
N ALA A 103 10.42 4.66 7.51
CA ALA A 103 11.20 4.09 6.42
C ALA A 103 12.65 4.57 6.44
N SER A 104 12.91 5.86 6.69
CA SER A 104 14.27 6.42 6.74
C SER A 104 15.08 5.86 7.92
N GLU A 105 14.45 5.58 9.04
CA GLU A 105 15.09 5.03 10.24
C GLU A 105 15.41 3.53 10.13
N THR A 106 14.61 2.77 9.39
CA THR A 106 14.79 1.31 9.24
C THR A 106 15.81 0.93 8.16
N GLY A 107 16.35 1.87 7.41
CA GLY A 107 17.45 1.67 6.47
C GLY A 107 17.06 0.87 5.22
N LYS A 108 17.91 -0.11 4.81
CA LYS A 108 17.72 -0.85 3.54
C LYS A 108 16.36 -1.56 3.38
N LYS A 109 15.69 -1.91 4.48
CA LYS A 109 14.35 -2.52 4.45
C LYS A 109 13.25 -1.52 4.11
N ALA A 110 13.55 -0.24 4.20
CA ALA A 110 12.59 0.84 3.93
C ALA A 110 12.15 0.92 2.47
N GLY A 111 13.07 0.69 1.54
CA GLY A 111 12.78 0.69 0.10
C GLY A 111 11.85 -0.43 -0.34
N GLU A 112 11.60 -1.43 0.51
CA GLU A 112 10.71 -2.56 0.22
C GLU A 112 9.23 -2.22 0.47
N PHE A 113 8.91 -1.17 1.23
CA PHE A 113 7.51 -0.85 1.56
C PHE A 113 7.12 0.63 1.33
N TYR A 114 8.06 1.49 0.99
CA TYR A 114 7.82 2.91 0.78
C TYR A 114 8.65 3.47 -0.38
N THR A 115 8.00 4.19 -1.28
CA THR A 115 8.68 4.90 -2.37
C THR A 115 8.87 6.37 -1.96
N PRO A 116 10.12 6.88 -1.92
CA PRO A 116 10.39 8.26 -1.59
C PRO A 116 9.64 9.24 -2.50
N HIS A 117 9.29 10.41 -1.97
CA HIS A 117 8.44 11.40 -2.64
C HIS A 117 8.93 11.83 -4.02
N GLY A 118 10.23 12.10 -4.18
CA GLY A 118 10.79 12.52 -5.47
C GLY A 118 10.61 11.50 -6.59
N PRO A 119 11.10 10.26 -6.44
CA PRO A 119 10.84 9.18 -7.39
C PRO A 119 9.34 8.93 -7.62
N ALA A 120 8.52 8.96 -6.58
CA ALA A 120 7.07 8.77 -6.71
C ALA A 120 6.43 9.84 -7.60
N GLN A 121 6.81 11.10 -7.45
CA GLN A 121 6.33 12.18 -8.31
C GLN A 121 6.70 11.95 -9.79
N ILE A 122 7.93 11.55 -10.08
CA ILE A 122 8.38 11.29 -11.46
C ILE A 122 7.56 10.16 -12.07
N LEU A 123 7.44 9.03 -11.36
CA LEU A 123 6.66 7.87 -11.82
C LEU A 123 5.20 8.24 -12.10
N CYS A 124 4.56 8.91 -11.16
CA CYS A 124 3.15 9.29 -11.32
C CYS A 124 2.95 10.29 -12.46
N ARG A 125 3.84 11.28 -12.64
CA ARG A 125 3.74 12.22 -13.77
C ARG A 125 3.85 11.52 -15.10
N ILE A 126 4.77 10.58 -15.24
CA ILE A 126 4.92 9.78 -16.47
C ILE A 126 3.67 8.94 -16.69
N ALA A 127 3.26 8.16 -15.70
CA ALA A 127 2.14 7.22 -15.80
C ALA A 127 0.79 7.91 -16.03
N MET A 128 0.61 9.12 -15.50
CA MET A 128 -0.62 9.90 -15.62
C MET A 128 -0.71 10.74 -16.88
N THR A 129 0.35 10.83 -17.68
CA THR A 129 0.36 11.64 -18.92
C THR A 129 -0.76 11.18 -19.86
N GLY A 130 -1.67 12.12 -20.20
CA GLY A 130 -2.83 11.84 -21.04
C GLY A 130 -4.01 11.16 -20.36
N GLN A 131 -3.92 10.91 -19.04
CA GLN A 131 -4.98 10.30 -18.24
C GLN A 131 -5.64 11.30 -17.26
N GLU A 132 -5.19 12.53 -17.23
CA GLU A 132 -5.51 13.53 -16.19
C GLU A 132 -7.01 13.87 -16.12
N ASP A 133 -7.69 13.84 -17.27
CA ASP A 133 -9.11 14.20 -17.41
C ASP A 133 -10.06 13.00 -17.25
N LYS A 134 -9.52 11.79 -17.09
CA LYS A 134 -10.34 10.59 -17.06
C LYS A 134 -11.05 10.42 -15.72
N ARG A 135 -12.38 10.43 -15.74
CA ARG A 135 -13.18 10.05 -14.58
C ARG A 135 -13.28 8.54 -14.47
N GLY A 136 -13.17 8.02 -13.24
CA GLY A 136 -13.15 6.58 -13.01
C GLY A 136 -11.86 5.91 -13.46
N LEU A 137 -10.76 6.66 -13.45
CA LEU A 137 -9.43 6.15 -13.75
C LEU A 137 -9.08 4.95 -12.88
N GLN A 138 -8.54 3.91 -13.49
CA GLN A 138 -8.11 2.68 -12.81
C GLN A 138 -6.59 2.65 -12.70
N VAL A 139 -6.10 2.65 -11.46
CA VAL A 139 -4.67 2.63 -11.12
C VAL A 139 -4.34 1.31 -10.45
N TYR A 140 -3.27 0.65 -10.89
CA TYR A 140 -2.80 -0.62 -10.35
C TYR A 140 -1.35 -0.53 -9.89
N ASP A 141 -1.08 -1.06 -8.70
CA ASP A 141 0.27 -1.28 -8.18
C ASP A 141 0.37 -2.71 -7.60
N PRO A 142 0.98 -3.66 -8.35
CA PRO A 142 1.11 -5.05 -7.90
C PRO A 142 2.14 -5.25 -6.77
N CYS A 143 2.89 -4.22 -6.40
CA CYS A 143 3.86 -4.21 -5.31
C CYS A 143 3.67 -2.94 -4.47
N MET A 144 2.43 -2.72 -4.02
CA MET A 144 1.98 -1.41 -3.52
C MET A 144 2.68 -0.93 -2.24
N GLY A 145 3.31 -1.82 -1.48
CA GLY A 145 3.90 -1.44 -0.19
C GLY A 145 2.86 -0.77 0.71
N SER A 146 3.17 0.44 1.17
CA SER A 146 2.23 1.28 1.94
C SER A 146 1.11 1.91 1.10
N GLY A 147 1.09 1.70 -0.22
CA GLY A 147 0.14 2.32 -1.14
C GLY A 147 0.45 3.77 -1.52
N SER A 148 1.52 4.33 -0.99
CA SER A 148 1.88 5.75 -1.18
C SER A 148 2.12 6.12 -2.64
N LEU A 149 2.76 5.22 -3.42
CA LEU A 149 3.04 5.47 -4.84
C LEU A 149 1.75 5.58 -5.65
N MET A 150 0.86 4.59 -5.58
CA MET A 150 -0.39 4.64 -6.37
C MET A 150 -1.32 5.76 -5.91
N LEU A 151 -1.38 6.06 -4.60
CA LEU A 151 -2.13 7.22 -4.08
C LEU A 151 -1.61 8.54 -4.64
N SER A 152 -0.31 8.67 -4.89
CA SER A 152 0.29 9.88 -5.44
C SER A 152 -0.26 10.23 -6.83
N CYS A 153 -0.84 9.28 -7.57
CA CYS A 153 -1.48 9.53 -8.86
C CYS A 153 -2.63 10.53 -8.76
N ARG A 154 -3.32 10.62 -7.62
CA ARG A 154 -4.41 11.58 -7.38
C ARG A 154 -3.99 13.04 -7.57
N ASN A 155 -2.73 13.35 -7.31
CA ASN A 155 -2.20 14.71 -7.44
C ASN A 155 -2.12 15.19 -8.89
N TYR A 156 -2.25 14.28 -9.85
CA TYR A 156 -2.18 14.54 -11.30
C TYR A 156 -3.50 14.28 -12.00
N SER A 157 -4.57 13.99 -11.26
CA SER A 157 -5.92 13.78 -11.78
C SER A 157 -6.79 15.02 -11.53
N LYS A 158 -7.64 15.37 -12.48
CA LYS A 158 -8.71 16.38 -12.31
C LYS A 158 -9.95 15.80 -11.62
N GLU A 159 -10.03 14.46 -11.52
CA GLU A 159 -11.13 13.73 -10.91
C GLU A 159 -10.60 12.75 -9.82
N PRO A 160 -9.83 13.24 -8.81
CA PRO A 160 -9.11 12.39 -7.87
C PRO A 160 -10.00 11.49 -7.00
N ASP A 161 -11.23 11.94 -6.72
CA ASP A 161 -12.16 11.21 -5.86
C ASP A 161 -12.82 10.00 -6.56
N TYR A 162 -12.67 9.92 -7.88
CA TYR A 162 -13.22 8.83 -8.70
C TYR A 162 -12.19 7.82 -9.16
N ILE A 163 -10.94 7.95 -8.71
CA ILE A 163 -9.89 6.96 -9.00
C ILE A 163 -10.20 5.67 -8.26
N ARG A 164 -10.14 4.56 -8.98
CA ARG A 164 -10.24 3.20 -8.45
C ARG A 164 -8.84 2.62 -8.32
N TYR A 165 -8.47 2.24 -7.10
CA TYR A 165 -7.14 1.74 -6.76
C TYR A 165 -7.16 0.23 -6.62
N TYR A 166 -6.26 -0.43 -7.34
CA TYR A 166 -6.00 -1.85 -7.24
C TYR A 166 -4.57 -2.03 -6.76
N GLY A 167 -4.36 -2.80 -5.72
CA GLY A 167 -3.03 -2.98 -5.16
C GLY A 167 -2.84 -4.35 -4.54
N GLN A 168 -1.62 -4.84 -4.60
CA GLN A 168 -1.25 -6.11 -4.00
C GLN A 168 0.03 -5.96 -3.18
N GLU A 169 0.07 -6.59 -2.01
CA GLU A 169 1.21 -6.58 -1.11
C GLU A 169 1.38 -7.95 -0.46
N LEU A 170 2.62 -8.46 -0.50
CA LEU A 170 2.97 -9.77 0.05
C LEU A 170 2.94 -9.79 1.58
N MET A 171 3.48 -8.75 2.22
CA MET A 171 3.65 -8.70 3.67
C MET A 171 2.36 -8.22 4.35
N PRO A 172 1.74 -9.03 5.25
CA PRO A 172 0.48 -8.66 5.91
C PRO A 172 0.54 -7.33 6.67
N SER A 173 1.64 -7.04 7.38
CA SER A 173 1.81 -5.80 8.12
C SER A 173 1.85 -4.57 7.19
N THR A 174 2.56 -4.67 6.09
CA THR A 174 2.65 -3.61 5.07
C THR A 174 1.31 -3.45 4.33
N TYR A 175 0.62 -4.54 4.03
CA TYR A 175 -0.74 -4.52 3.51
C TYR A 175 -1.70 -3.73 4.42
N ASN A 176 -1.60 -3.91 5.74
CA ASN A 176 -2.40 -3.15 6.70
C ASN A 176 -2.04 -1.67 6.72
N LEU A 177 -0.76 -1.30 6.52
CA LEU A 177 -0.37 0.10 6.34
C LEU A 177 -1.05 0.71 5.10
N ALA A 178 -1.11 -0.01 3.99
CA ALA A 178 -1.78 0.47 2.78
C ALA A 178 -3.28 0.66 3.00
N ARG A 179 -3.95 -0.27 3.66
CA ARG A 179 -5.38 -0.16 4.02
C ARG A 179 -5.66 1.08 4.86
N MET A 180 -4.85 1.31 5.89
CA MET A 180 -4.95 2.51 6.73
C MET A 180 -4.69 3.78 5.91
N ASN A 181 -3.72 3.74 5.00
CA ASN A 181 -3.39 4.87 4.14
C ASN A 181 -4.57 5.27 3.25
N MET A 182 -5.22 4.29 2.59
CA MET A 182 -6.44 4.52 1.82
C MET A 182 -7.55 5.16 2.65
N PHE A 183 -7.78 4.63 3.85
CA PHE A 183 -8.80 5.12 4.76
C PHE A 183 -8.53 6.58 5.20
N LEU A 184 -7.32 6.89 5.60
CA LEU A 184 -6.94 8.23 6.07
C LEU A 184 -6.94 9.27 4.94
N HIS A 185 -6.68 8.85 3.70
CA HIS A 185 -6.85 9.67 2.49
C HIS A 185 -8.31 9.73 2.01
N ARG A 186 -9.25 9.17 2.76
CA ARG A 186 -10.70 9.20 2.45
C ARG A 186 -11.04 8.62 1.08
N VAL A 187 -10.27 7.64 0.62
CA VAL A 187 -10.63 6.89 -0.58
C VAL A 187 -11.92 6.13 -0.28
N HIS A 188 -12.91 6.28 -1.15
CA HIS A 188 -14.19 5.62 -0.95
C HIS A 188 -14.02 4.10 -0.94
N PRO A 189 -14.70 3.34 -0.05
CA PRO A 189 -14.55 1.87 0.03
C PRO A 189 -14.70 1.15 -1.32
N GLU A 190 -15.66 1.57 -2.15
CA GLU A 190 -15.89 1.02 -3.49
C GLU A 190 -14.72 1.23 -4.47
N ASN A 191 -13.82 2.14 -4.15
CA ASN A 191 -12.64 2.46 -4.96
C ASN A 191 -11.36 1.79 -4.44
N GLN A 192 -11.45 0.96 -3.39
CA GLN A 192 -10.33 0.26 -2.78
C GLN A 192 -10.38 -1.23 -3.08
N HIS A 193 -9.50 -1.70 -3.94
CA HIS A 193 -9.36 -3.11 -4.30
C HIS A 193 -7.96 -3.57 -3.93
N LEU A 194 -7.78 -3.95 -2.66
CA LEU A 194 -6.46 -4.32 -2.13
C LEU A 194 -6.44 -5.80 -1.76
N ARG A 195 -5.34 -6.47 -2.08
CA ARG A 195 -5.11 -7.88 -1.78
C ARG A 195 -3.80 -8.09 -1.05
N ASN A 196 -3.81 -8.95 -0.04
CA ASN A 196 -2.60 -9.51 0.55
C ASN A 196 -2.27 -10.82 -0.17
N GLY A 197 -1.21 -10.83 -0.98
CA GLY A 197 -0.83 -11.99 -1.77
C GLY A 197 0.48 -11.81 -2.51
N ASP A 198 0.99 -12.92 -3.05
CA ASP A 198 2.18 -12.93 -3.89
C ASP A 198 1.79 -12.70 -5.35
N THR A 199 2.21 -11.57 -5.89
CA THR A 199 1.96 -11.15 -7.28
C THR A 199 2.49 -12.14 -8.31
N LEU A 200 3.62 -12.79 -8.03
CA LEU A 200 4.25 -13.69 -8.99
C LEU A 200 3.74 -15.12 -8.88
N ASP A 201 3.26 -15.54 -7.69
CA ASP A 201 2.79 -16.90 -7.46
C ASP A 201 1.44 -17.17 -8.14
N ALA A 202 0.52 -16.22 -8.03
CA ALA A 202 -0.79 -16.29 -8.67
C ALA A 202 -1.17 -14.96 -9.31
N ASP A 203 -1.74 -15.01 -10.51
CA ASP A 203 -2.26 -13.82 -11.18
C ASP A 203 -3.41 -13.19 -10.39
N TRP A 204 -3.43 -11.86 -10.36
CA TRP A 204 -4.52 -11.05 -9.79
C TRP A 204 -4.40 -9.61 -10.31
N PRO A 205 -5.52 -8.91 -10.57
CA PRO A 205 -6.91 -9.38 -10.52
C PRO A 205 -7.31 -10.22 -11.75
N THR A 206 -8.22 -11.18 -11.56
CA THR A 206 -8.64 -12.13 -12.61
C THR A 206 -10.14 -12.19 -12.85
N ASP A 207 -10.94 -11.66 -11.94
CA ASP A 207 -12.39 -11.84 -11.86
C ASP A 207 -13.20 -10.53 -11.92
N GLU A 208 -12.52 -9.38 -11.85
CA GLU A 208 -13.13 -8.05 -11.96
C GLU A 208 -12.46 -7.30 -13.12
N GLU A 209 -11.97 -6.09 -12.85
CA GLU A 209 -11.14 -5.36 -13.80
C GLU A 209 -9.74 -5.99 -13.86
N THR A 210 -9.34 -6.38 -15.04
CA THR A 210 -8.06 -7.07 -15.27
C THR A 210 -7.05 -6.21 -16.00
N GLU A 211 -7.48 -5.09 -16.60
CA GLU A 211 -6.63 -4.15 -17.34
C GLU A 211 -6.83 -2.72 -16.80
N PHE A 212 -5.74 -2.00 -16.67
CA PHE A 212 -5.68 -0.70 -16.00
C PHE A 212 -5.19 0.41 -16.91
N ASP A 213 -5.65 1.63 -16.64
CA ASP A 213 -5.23 2.84 -17.34
C ASP A 213 -3.81 3.24 -16.95
N VAL A 214 -3.46 3.02 -15.68
CA VAL A 214 -2.20 3.40 -15.07
C VAL A 214 -1.68 2.24 -14.23
N VAL A 215 -0.43 1.86 -14.47
CA VAL A 215 0.31 0.93 -13.61
C VAL A 215 1.53 1.65 -13.06
N THR A 216 1.68 1.70 -11.75
CA THR A 216 2.86 2.22 -11.08
C THR A 216 3.49 1.12 -10.24
N MET A 217 4.82 1.04 -10.23
CA MET A 217 5.47 -0.02 -9.48
C MET A 217 6.88 0.36 -9.03
N ASN A 218 7.16 0.07 -7.78
CA ASN A 218 8.52 0.01 -7.23
C ASN A 218 8.70 -1.38 -6.60
N PRO A 219 8.99 -2.42 -7.41
CA PRO A 219 9.08 -3.79 -6.92
C PRO A 219 10.35 -4.02 -6.10
N PRO A 220 10.43 -5.11 -5.30
CA PRO A 220 11.66 -5.46 -4.62
C PRO A 220 12.74 -5.83 -5.63
N TYR A 221 13.89 -5.12 -5.59
CA TYR A 221 14.95 -5.27 -6.58
C TYR A 221 15.64 -6.61 -6.47
N SER A 222 15.80 -7.29 -7.61
CA SER A 222 16.50 -8.57 -7.73
C SER A 222 15.98 -9.62 -6.71
N ALA A 223 14.69 -9.61 -6.44
CA ALA A 223 14.06 -10.59 -5.57
C ALA A 223 14.13 -11.99 -6.19
N LYS A 224 14.21 -13.00 -5.34
CA LYS A 224 14.07 -14.39 -5.77
C LYS A 224 12.60 -14.74 -5.97
N TRP A 225 12.33 -15.58 -6.97
CA TRP A 225 11.01 -16.15 -7.21
C TRP A 225 11.11 -17.60 -7.66
N SER A 226 9.99 -18.31 -7.79
CA SER A 226 10.01 -19.73 -8.12
C SER A 226 10.52 -19.99 -9.55
N ALA A 227 10.18 -19.14 -10.50
CA ALA A 227 10.45 -19.32 -11.94
C ALA A 227 10.11 -20.76 -12.40
N ALA A 228 9.00 -21.32 -11.88
CA ALA A 228 8.57 -22.67 -12.18
C ALA A 228 8.25 -22.83 -13.66
N GLU A 229 8.53 -24.01 -14.23
CA GLU A 229 8.33 -24.28 -15.66
C GLU A 229 6.88 -24.03 -16.13
N GLY A 230 5.88 -24.21 -15.25
CA GLY A 230 4.47 -23.91 -15.52
C GLY A 230 4.21 -22.46 -15.92
N PHE A 231 5.04 -21.53 -15.47
CA PHE A 231 4.92 -20.11 -15.85
C PHE A 231 5.24 -19.84 -17.33
N LYS A 232 5.83 -20.78 -18.05
CA LYS A 232 6.01 -20.67 -19.51
C LYS A 232 4.69 -20.74 -20.28
N GLN A 233 3.63 -21.29 -19.68
CA GLN A 233 2.27 -21.31 -20.21
C GLN A 233 1.36 -20.24 -19.58
N ASP A 234 1.87 -19.47 -18.62
CA ASP A 234 1.15 -18.37 -18.03
C ASP A 234 1.07 -17.20 -19.03
N GLU A 235 -0.12 -16.70 -19.28
CA GLU A 235 -0.38 -15.63 -20.26
C GLU A 235 0.46 -14.37 -20.01
N ARG A 236 0.83 -14.12 -18.77
CA ARG A 236 1.70 -12.98 -18.41
C ARG A 236 3.12 -13.10 -18.99
N PHE A 237 3.60 -14.33 -19.22
CA PHE A 237 5.01 -14.61 -19.50
C PHE A 237 5.28 -15.40 -20.77
N MET A 238 4.25 -15.97 -21.42
CA MET A 238 4.45 -16.95 -22.50
C MET A 238 4.99 -16.37 -23.82
N ASP A 239 4.78 -15.07 -24.09
CA ASP A 239 5.07 -14.46 -25.40
C ASP A 239 6.47 -13.85 -25.53
N TYR A 240 7.39 -14.20 -24.62
CA TYR A 240 8.72 -13.60 -24.55
C TYR A 240 9.83 -14.60 -24.90
N GLY A 241 9.73 -15.23 -26.09
CA GLY A 241 10.73 -16.16 -26.61
C GLY A 241 10.91 -17.44 -25.78
N GLY A 242 9.86 -17.84 -25.04
CA GLY A 242 9.90 -19.03 -24.17
C GLY A 242 10.83 -18.88 -22.95
N LYS A 243 11.21 -17.65 -22.61
CA LYS A 243 12.11 -17.34 -21.49
C LYS A 243 11.34 -16.74 -20.33
N LEU A 244 11.67 -17.21 -19.13
CA LEU A 244 11.24 -16.61 -17.86
C LEU A 244 12.35 -15.73 -17.31
N ALA A 245 11.97 -14.72 -16.51
CA ALA A 245 12.93 -13.98 -15.70
C ALA A 245 13.74 -14.97 -14.83
N PRO A 246 15.04 -14.73 -14.59
CA PRO A 246 15.87 -15.64 -13.79
C PRO A 246 15.31 -15.85 -12.40
N LYS A 247 15.38 -17.07 -11.88
CA LYS A 247 14.96 -17.41 -10.49
C LYS A 247 15.57 -16.51 -9.43
N SER A 248 16.77 -16.02 -9.66
CA SER A 248 17.49 -15.13 -8.74
C SER A 248 17.17 -13.65 -8.90
N LYS A 249 16.38 -13.26 -9.92
CA LYS A 249 16.09 -11.86 -10.27
C LYS A 249 14.72 -11.76 -10.94
N ALA A 250 13.70 -11.50 -10.13
CA ALA A 250 12.32 -11.38 -10.60
C ALA A 250 12.00 -10.04 -11.28
N ASP A 251 12.98 -9.15 -11.50
CA ASP A 251 12.77 -7.80 -12.02
C ASP A 251 11.85 -7.79 -13.26
N TYR A 252 12.16 -8.60 -14.27
CA TYR A 252 11.32 -8.72 -15.45
C TYR A 252 10.00 -9.46 -15.22
N ALA A 253 9.92 -10.35 -14.24
CA ALA A 253 8.64 -11.00 -13.92
C ALA A 253 7.62 -9.97 -13.39
N PHE A 254 8.05 -9.06 -12.52
CA PHE A 254 7.21 -7.95 -12.09
C PHE A 254 6.83 -7.01 -13.22
N LEU A 255 7.78 -6.66 -14.08
CA LEU A 255 7.52 -5.81 -15.24
C LEU A 255 6.47 -6.44 -16.16
N LEU A 256 6.63 -7.71 -16.50
CA LEU A 256 5.69 -8.41 -17.38
C LEU A 256 4.32 -8.60 -16.76
N HIS A 257 4.23 -8.83 -15.45
CA HIS A 257 2.95 -8.87 -14.74
C HIS A 257 2.22 -7.52 -14.85
N GLY A 258 2.89 -6.41 -14.56
CA GLY A 258 2.30 -5.08 -14.69
C GLY A 258 1.91 -4.74 -16.12
N PHE A 259 2.73 -5.14 -17.08
CA PHE A 259 2.48 -4.91 -18.51
C PHE A 259 1.29 -5.74 -19.03
N TYR A 260 1.12 -6.97 -18.57
CA TYR A 260 -0.03 -7.82 -18.90
C TYR A 260 -1.36 -7.18 -18.47
N HIS A 261 -1.36 -6.51 -17.32
CA HIS A 261 -2.52 -5.82 -16.79
C HIS A 261 -2.68 -4.37 -17.28
N LEU A 262 -1.89 -3.94 -18.27
CA LEU A 262 -1.97 -2.59 -18.80
C LEU A 262 -2.89 -2.55 -20.03
N LYS A 263 -3.85 -1.63 -20.04
CA LYS A 263 -4.66 -1.34 -21.25
C LYS A 263 -3.77 -0.88 -22.39
N GLN A 264 -4.18 -1.12 -23.63
CA GLN A 264 -3.45 -0.66 -24.81
C GLN A 264 -3.26 0.87 -24.84
N THR A 265 -4.18 1.63 -24.25
CA THR A 265 -4.10 3.07 -24.09
C THR A 265 -3.51 3.51 -22.75
N GLY A 266 -3.10 2.55 -21.93
CA GLY A 266 -2.56 2.79 -20.60
C GLY A 266 -1.06 3.09 -20.62
N THR A 267 -0.56 3.60 -19.51
CA THR A 267 0.87 3.85 -19.30
C THR A 267 1.33 3.22 -17.99
N MET A 268 2.45 2.51 -18.04
CA MET A 268 3.15 1.97 -16.88
C MET A 268 4.44 2.71 -16.63
N ALA A 269 4.67 3.09 -15.39
CA ALA A 269 5.96 3.59 -14.91
C ALA A 269 6.48 2.71 -13.77
N ILE A 270 7.68 2.17 -13.94
CA ILE A 270 8.31 1.22 -13.02
C ILE A 270 9.74 1.64 -12.70
N VAL A 271 10.14 1.53 -11.43
CA VAL A 271 11.53 1.65 -11.00
C VAL A 271 12.18 0.29 -10.95
N LEU A 272 13.31 0.15 -11.61
CA LEU A 272 14.07 -1.10 -11.65
C LEU A 272 15.57 -0.82 -11.47
N PRO A 273 16.38 -1.81 -11.02
CA PRO A 273 17.83 -1.66 -11.00
C PRO A 273 18.34 -1.52 -12.43
N HIS A 274 19.33 -0.64 -12.63
CA HIS A 274 19.89 -0.33 -13.97
C HIS A 274 20.38 -1.57 -14.73
N GLY A 275 20.74 -2.64 -14.03
CA GLY A 275 21.13 -3.92 -14.64
C GLY A 275 20.12 -4.50 -15.63
N VAL A 276 18.83 -4.21 -15.49
CA VAL A 276 17.78 -4.66 -16.43
C VAL A 276 18.01 -4.14 -17.85
N LEU A 277 18.73 -3.04 -18.02
CA LEU A 277 19.00 -2.43 -19.33
C LEU A 277 20.08 -3.14 -20.14
N PHE A 278 20.96 -3.92 -19.50
CA PHE A 278 22.11 -4.52 -20.19
C PHE A 278 22.39 -5.99 -19.86
N ARG A 279 21.76 -6.57 -18.83
CA ARG A 279 21.93 -8.00 -18.57
C ARG A 279 21.44 -8.83 -19.76
N GLY A 280 22.21 -9.88 -20.11
CA GLY A 280 21.95 -10.75 -21.24
C GLY A 280 21.06 -11.96 -20.89
N ALA A 281 21.21 -13.06 -21.63
CA ALA A 281 20.46 -14.31 -21.49
C ALA A 281 18.93 -14.09 -21.50
N ALA A 282 18.18 -14.68 -20.57
CA ALA A 282 16.71 -14.59 -20.54
C ALA A 282 16.20 -13.14 -20.47
N GLU A 283 16.84 -12.29 -19.66
CA GLU A 283 16.47 -10.88 -19.56
C GLU A 283 16.71 -10.12 -20.89
N GLY A 284 17.79 -10.45 -21.60
CA GLY A 284 18.06 -9.91 -22.94
C GLY A 284 16.97 -10.26 -23.94
N THR A 285 16.52 -11.52 -23.96
CA THR A 285 15.45 -11.99 -24.86
C THR A 285 14.11 -11.29 -24.54
N ILE A 286 13.74 -11.17 -23.28
CA ILE A 286 12.51 -10.48 -22.86
C ILE A 286 12.57 -9.01 -23.28
N ARG A 287 13.69 -8.34 -23.00
CA ARG A 287 13.90 -6.92 -23.37
C ARG A 287 13.82 -6.71 -24.88
N GLU A 288 14.46 -7.57 -25.66
CA GLU A 288 14.42 -7.50 -27.13
C GLU A 288 12.99 -7.61 -27.65
N THR A 289 12.18 -8.53 -27.12
CA THR A 289 10.77 -8.70 -27.49
C THR A 289 9.98 -7.41 -27.17
N LEU A 290 10.14 -6.84 -25.99
CA LEU A 290 9.48 -5.60 -25.60
C LEU A 290 9.86 -4.42 -26.50
N LEU A 291 11.13 -4.32 -26.91
CA LEU A 291 11.62 -3.27 -27.83
C LEU A 291 11.06 -3.48 -29.24
N GLN A 292 11.08 -4.69 -29.75
CA GLN A 292 10.56 -5.02 -31.10
C GLN A 292 9.04 -4.75 -31.19
N ASN A 293 8.30 -4.97 -30.13
CA ASN A 293 6.86 -4.68 -30.06
C ASN A 293 6.55 -3.19 -29.86
N GLY A 294 7.56 -2.33 -29.71
CA GLY A 294 7.35 -0.91 -29.43
C GLY A 294 6.68 -0.64 -28.09
N SER A 295 6.89 -1.51 -27.11
CA SER A 295 6.27 -1.42 -25.77
C SER A 295 7.03 -0.55 -24.79
N ILE A 296 8.22 -0.10 -25.15
CA ILE A 296 9.11 0.74 -24.32
C ILE A 296 9.27 2.10 -25.00
N TYR A 297 9.04 3.16 -24.24
CA TYR A 297 9.23 4.55 -24.66
C TYR A 297 10.47 5.16 -24.03
#